data_cb6a15ce46a846daceaf569e3a995a96
#
_entry.id   cb6a15ce46a846daceaf569e3a995a96
#
_cell.length_a   1.000
_cell.length_b   1.000
_cell.length_c   1.000
_cell.angle_alpha   90.00
_cell.angle_beta   90.00
_cell.angle_gamma   90.00
#
_symmetry.space_group_name_H-M   'P 1'
#
loop_
_entity.id
_entity.type
_entity.pdbx_description
1 polymer ?
#
loop_
_entity_poly.entity_id
_entity_poly.type
_entity_poly.pdbx_seq_one_letter_code
_entity_poly.pdbx_strand_id
1 'polypeptide(L)'
;MQTAPAFNAFRIHNDDAGYGAGLESMRADQLSPGEVLIKAAYSSVNYKDALAGTGKGKILRRFPLNGGIDVAGHVVESSDPQFKEGDAVLCTGCGLSETRTAGIRNTRASRARGLSSCRAGCRCAKA
;
A
#
# COMPACT_ATOMS: atom_id res chain seq x y z
N MET A 1 -6.13 -24.10 -6.40
CA MET A 1 -5.31 -22.88 -6.25
C MET A 1 -6.24 -21.70 -6.01
N GLN A 2 -6.24 -21.13 -4.84
CA GLN A 2 -6.97 -19.90 -4.60
C GLN A 2 -6.20 -18.78 -5.29
N THR A 3 -6.78 -18.19 -6.31
CA THR A 3 -6.26 -16.99 -6.95
C THR A 3 -6.31 -15.86 -5.94
N ALA A 4 -5.16 -15.25 -5.64
CA ALA A 4 -5.08 -14.10 -4.75
C ALA A 4 -6.08 -13.01 -5.21
N PRO A 5 -6.84 -12.40 -4.29
CA PRO A 5 -7.86 -11.42 -4.66
C PRO A 5 -7.26 -10.23 -5.38
N ALA A 6 -7.90 -9.79 -6.45
CA ALA A 6 -7.52 -8.57 -7.15
C ALA A 6 -8.07 -7.34 -6.44
N PHE A 7 -7.34 -6.25 -6.48
CA PHE A 7 -7.72 -4.96 -5.92
C PHE A 7 -7.16 -3.81 -6.76
N ASN A 8 -7.74 -2.62 -6.62
CA ASN A 8 -7.25 -1.43 -7.31
C ASN A 8 -6.22 -0.70 -6.44
N ALA A 9 -5.11 -0.34 -7.05
CA ALA A 9 -4.04 0.42 -6.43
C ALA A 9 -3.67 1.65 -7.28
N PHE A 10 -3.28 2.74 -6.64
CA PHE A 10 -2.68 3.87 -7.32
C PHE A 10 -1.18 3.58 -7.50
N ARG A 11 -0.81 3.20 -8.72
CA ARG A 11 0.57 2.83 -9.05
C ARG A 11 1.32 3.97 -9.71
N ILE A 12 2.59 4.04 -9.39
CA ILE A 12 3.54 5.04 -9.88
C ILE A 12 4.64 4.32 -10.62
N HIS A 13 4.85 4.70 -11.87
CA HIS A 13 5.84 4.15 -12.78
C HIS A 13 6.86 5.22 -13.19
N ASN A 14 8.06 4.78 -13.45
CA ASN A 14 9.10 5.56 -14.13
C ASN A 14 9.91 4.58 -15.00
N ASP A 15 9.57 4.52 -16.26
CA ASP A 15 10.13 3.62 -17.25
C ASP A 15 10.50 4.38 -18.55
N ASP A 16 10.80 3.66 -19.59
CA ASP A 16 11.19 4.25 -20.89
C ASP A 16 10.10 5.12 -21.51
N ALA A 17 8.83 4.92 -21.13
CA ALA A 17 7.71 5.77 -21.54
C ALA A 17 7.60 7.06 -20.70
N GLY A 18 8.38 7.18 -19.64
CA GLY A 18 8.43 8.33 -18.74
C GLY A 18 7.80 8.08 -17.37
N TYR A 19 7.57 9.17 -16.65
CA TYR A 19 6.95 9.16 -15.33
C TYR A 19 5.43 9.20 -15.45
N GLY A 20 4.74 8.28 -14.79
CA GLY A 20 3.29 8.22 -14.82
C GLY A 20 2.70 7.60 -13.56
N ALA A 21 1.49 7.97 -13.23
CA ALA A 21 0.75 7.42 -12.09
C ALA A 21 -0.73 7.27 -12.43
N GLY A 22 -1.35 6.22 -11.94
CA GLY A 22 -2.75 5.94 -12.16
C GLY A 22 -3.28 4.75 -11.38
N LEU A 23 -4.58 4.51 -11.50
CA LEU A 23 -5.23 3.35 -10.89
C LEU A 23 -5.06 2.13 -11.78
N GLU A 24 -4.54 1.06 -11.19
CA GLU A 24 -4.33 -0.22 -11.83
C GLU A 24 -4.87 -1.36 -10.97
N SER A 25 -5.29 -2.43 -11.63
CA SER A 25 -5.64 -3.67 -10.94
C SER A 25 -4.38 -4.44 -10.56
N MET A 26 -4.28 -4.81 -9.30
CA MET A 26 -3.18 -5.61 -8.75
C MET A 26 -3.69 -6.84 -8.04
N ARG A 27 -2.77 -7.78 -7.81
CA ARG A 27 -2.99 -8.97 -6.99
C ARG A 27 -2.12 -8.90 -5.73
N ALA A 28 -2.54 -9.59 -4.68
CA ALA A 28 -1.81 -9.62 -3.41
C ALA A 28 -0.38 -10.16 -3.55
N ASP A 29 -0.15 -11.08 -4.48
CA ASP A 29 1.17 -11.66 -4.78
C ASP A 29 2.16 -10.67 -5.43
N GLN A 30 1.67 -9.53 -5.90
CA GLN A 30 2.47 -8.44 -6.48
C GLN A 30 2.90 -7.38 -5.45
N LEU A 31 2.46 -7.51 -4.20
CA LEU A 31 2.87 -6.61 -3.13
C LEU A 31 4.33 -6.86 -2.73
N SER A 32 4.96 -5.82 -2.21
CA SER A 32 6.28 -5.97 -1.60
C SER A 32 6.22 -6.95 -0.44
N PRO A 33 7.23 -7.80 -0.24
CA PRO A 33 7.28 -8.70 0.90
C PRO A 33 7.12 -7.95 2.23
N GLY A 34 6.29 -8.46 3.09
CA GLY A 34 6.01 -7.92 4.42
C GLY A 34 5.50 -9.01 5.35
N GLU A 35 5.46 -8.72 6.63
CA GLU A 35 5.05 -9.66 7.66
C GLU A 35 3.56 -9.58 7.98
N VAL A 36 2.95 -8.43 7.71
CA VAL A 36 1.54 -8.17 8.00
C VAL A 36 0.85 -7.71 6.73
N LEU A 37 -0.15 -8.43 6.30
CA LEU A 37 -1.02 -8.06 5.18
C LEU A 37 -2.25 -7.35 5.72
N ILE A 38 -2.46 -6.11 5.29
CA ILE A 38 -3.53 -5.24 5.78
C ILE A 38 -4.54 -4.99 4.66
N LYS A 39 -5.81 -5.23 4.96
CA LYS A 39 -6.93 -4.81 4.12
C LYS A 39 -7.26 -3.35 4.44
N ALA A 40 -6.79 -2.45 3.57
CA ALA A 40 -6.94 -1.01 3.76
C ALA A 40 -8.42 -0.60 3.75
N ALA A 41 -8.85 0.08 4.80
CA ALA A 41 -10.14 0.75 4.89
C ALA A 41 -10.01 2.24 4.55
N TYR A 42 -8.92 2.85 5.01
CA TYR A 42 -8.62 4.27 4.82
C TYR A 42 -7.14 4.46 4.50
N SER A 43 -6.85 5.48 3.72
CA SER A 43 -5.51 6.05 3.52
C SER A 43 -5.69 7.54 3.34
N SER A 44 -4.80 8.36 3.89
CA SER A 44 -4.84 9.81 3.70
C SER A 44 -4.03 10.22 2.47
N VAL A 45 -4.26 11.42 2.01
CA VAL A 45 -3.46 12.05 0.95
C VAL A 45 -2.62 13.16 1.57
N ASN A 46 -1.31 13.03 1.45
CA ASN A 46 -0.33 13.94 2.02
C ASN A 46 0.45 14.66 0.92
N TYR A 47 1.13 15.74 1.26
CA TYR A 47 2.00 16.45 0.32
C TYR A 47 3.05 15.54 -0.32
N LYS A 48 3.59 14.60 0.46
CA LYS A 48 4.54 13.60 -0.01
C LYS A 48 3.95 12.69 -1.09
N ASP A 49 2.67 12.34 -0.97
CA ASP A 49 1.96 11.54 -1.98
C ASP A 49 1.80 12.30 -3.29
N ALA A 50 1.55 13.61 -3.21
CA ALA A 50 1.47 14.47 -4.39
C ALA A 50 2.82 14.58 -5.11
N LEU A 51 3.92 14.73 -4.36
CA LEU A 51 5.27 14.72 -4.92
C LEU A 51 5.59 13.37 -5.58
N ALA A 52 5.23 12.27 -4.95
CA ALA A 52 5.43 10.92 -5.48
C ALA A 52 4.62 10.70 -6.76
N GLY A 53 3.35 11.05 -6.76
CA GLY A 53 2.45 10.83 -7.92
C GLY A 53 2.75 11.72 -9.13
N THR A 54 3.31 12.90 -8.92
CA THR A 54 3.65 13.85 -10.00
C THR A 54 5.10 13.78 -10.48
N GLY A 55 5.95 13.04 -9.77
CA GLY A 55 7.39 12.98 -10.07
C GLY A 55 8.17 14.25 -9.73
N LYS A 56 7.56 15.23 -9.08
CA LYS A 56 8.22 16.50 -8.73
C LYS A 56 9.19 16.40 -7.56
N GLY A 57 9.18 15.28 -6.83
CA GLY A 57 10.12 14.98 -5.77
C GLY A 57 10.67 13.57 -5.91
N LYS A 58 11.92 13.35 -5.56
CA LYS A 58 12.54 12.02 -5.56
C LYS A 58 12.11 11.22 -4.32
N ILE A 59 10.81 10.93 -4.22
CA ILE A 59 10.24 10.21 -3.07
C ILE A 59 10.43 8.71 -3.21
N LEU A 60 10.08 8.16 -4.38
CA LEU A 60 10.23 6.74 -4.64
C LEU A 60 11.68 6.40 -4.96
N ARG A 61 12.17 5.33 -4.34
CA ARG A 61 13.52 4.80 -4.57
C ARG A 61 13.55 3.62 -5.53
N ARG A 62 12.38 3.09 -5.86
CA ARG A 62 12.21 2.01 -6.84
C ARG A 62 10.84 2.12 -7.51
N PHE A 63 10.72 1.54 -8.69
CA PHE A 63 9.51 1.54 -9.50
C PHE A 63 9.22 0.13 -10.04
N PRO A 64 7.96 -0.23 -10.31
CA PRO A 64 6.77 0.51 -9.91
C PRO A 64 6.45 0.34 -8.41
N LEU A 65 5.82 1.34 -7.79
CA LEU A 65 5.32 1.27 -6.42
C LEU A 65 3.90 1.84 -6.32
N ASN A 66 3.17 1.42 -5.29
CA ASN A 66 1.90 2.04 -4.98
C ASN A 66 2.13 3.32 -4.18
N GLY A 67 1.38 4.35 -4.50
CA GLY A 67 1.34 5.59 -3.72
C GLY A 67 0.65 5.40 -2.36
N GLY A 68 0.91 6.33 -1.45
CA GLY A 68 0.37 6.37 -0.10
C GLY A 68 1.40 6.02 0.97
N ILE A 69 1.53 6.89 1.97
CA ILE A 69 2.49 6.72 3.07
C ILE A 69 1.84 6.22 4.36
N ASP A 70 0.54 6.09 4.37
CA ASP A 70 -0.22 5.60 5.52
C ASP A 70 -1.38 4.68 5.09
N VAL A 71 -1.81 3.86 6.01
CA VAL A 71 -2.95 2.97 5.85
C VAL A 71 -3.57 2.65 7.21
N ALA A 72 -4.89 2.68 7.26
CA ALA A 72 -5.67 2.14 8.37
C ALA A 72 -6.59 1.03 7.85
N GLY A 73 -6.68 -0.06 8.56
CA GLY A 73 -7.47 -1.20 8.12
C GLY A 73 -7.42 -2.38 9.08
N HIS A 74 -7.64 -3.55 8.55
CA HIS A 74 -7.64 -4.79 9.34
C HIS A 74 -6.62 -5.78 8.79
N VAL A 75 -5.96 -6.49 9.68
CA VAL A 75 -5.02 -7.57 9.34
C VAL A 75 -5.77 -8.70 8.65
N VAL A 76 -5.28 -9.13 7.51
CA VAL A 76 -5.78 -10.29 6.76
C VAL A 76 -4.91 -11.51 7.02
N GLU A 77 -3.61 -11.31 7.08
CA GLU A 77 -2.62 -12.34 7.30
C GLU A 77 -1.41 -11.73 8.02
N SER A 78 -0.81 -12.46 8.95
CA SER A 78 0.36 -12.02 9.68
C SER A 78 1.29 -13.19 10.02
N SER A 79 2.58 -13.00 9.80
CA SER A 79 3.64 -13.83 10.36
C SER A 79 4.23 -13.22 11.65
N ASP A 80 3.84 -12.01 12.00
CA ASP A 80 4.24 -11.34 13.24
C ASP A 80 3.28 -11.73 14.37
N PRO A 81 3.78 -12.34 15.48
CA PRO A 81 2.93 -12.77 16.58
C PRO A 81 2.22 -11.62 17.33
N GLN A 82 2.64 -10.37 17.13
CA GLN A 82 1.99 -9.20 17.73
C GLN A 82 0.67 -8.85 17.04
N PHE A 83 0.48 -9.28 15.81
CA PHE A 83 -0.70 -8.97 15.00
C PHE A 83 -1.41 -10.24 14.58
N LYS A 84 -2.73 -10.25 14.76
CA LYS A 84 -3.59 -11.38 14.40
C LYS A 84 -4.57 -10.96 13.32
N GLU A 85 -5.04 -11.92 12.54
CA GLU A 85 -6.13 -11.72 11.59
C GLU A 85 -7.33 -11.05 12.27
N GLY A 86 -7.87 -10.02 11.65
CA GLY A 86 -8.97 -9.22 12.16
C GLY A 86 -8.57 -8.03 13.03
N ASP A 87 -7.31 -7.94 13.49
CA ASP A 87 -6.86 -6.78 14.26
C ASP A 87 -7.02 -5.48 13.46
N ALA A 88 -7.58 -4.45 14.10
CA ALA A 88 -7.60 -3.10 13.54
C ALA A 88 -6.21 -2.48 13.71
N VAL A 89 -5.64 -1.97 12.63
CA VAL A 89 -4.26 -1.45 12.62
C VAL A 89 -4.15 -0.14 11.84
N LEU A 90 -3.20 0.67 12.28
CA LEU A 90 -2.75 1.88 11.60
C LEU A 90 -1.25 1.74 11.32
N CYS A 91 -0.85 1.96 10.08
CA CYS A 91 0.56 2.00 9.68
C CYS A 91 0.90 3.33 9.03
N THR A 92 1.96 3.99 9.50
CA THR A 92 2.40 5.28 8.97
C THR A 92 3.89 5.26 8.65
N GLY A 93 4.26 5.76 7.49
CA GLY A 93 5.65 5.80 7.04
C GLY A 93 6.20 4.42 6.70
N CYS A 94 7.26 3.98 7.35
CA CYS A 94 7.85 2.63 7.21
C CYS A 94 8.34 2.27 5.81
N GLY A 95 8.71 3.25 5.02
CA GLY A 95 9.09 3.07 3.62
C GLY A 95 7.92 2.83 2.68
N LEU A 96 6.68 3.00 3.14
CA LEU A 96 5.51 3.01 2.27
C LEU A 96 5.64 4.13 1.24
N SER A 97 5.38 3.82 -0.03
CA SER A 97 5.55 4.73 -1.17
C SER A 97 6.99 5.28 -1.35
N GLU A 98 7.98 4.66 -0.74
CA GLU A 98 9.40 4.96 -0.97
C GLU A 98 10.15 3.73 -1.50
N THR A 99 10.09 2.65 -0.74
CA THR A 99 10.73 1.36 -1.03
C THR A 99 9.75 0.19 -1.00
N ARG A 100 8.52 0.40 -0.53
CA ARG A 100 7.47 -0.60 -0.34
C ARG A 100 6.16 -0.15 -0.91
N THR A 101 5.39 -1.12 -1.33
CA THR A 101 4.05 -0.94 -1.86
C THR A 101 3.08 -0.56 -0.74
N ALA A 102 2.44 0.59 -0.88
CA ALA A 102 1.35 1.03 -0.02
C ALA A 102 0.00 0.95 -0.75
N GLY A 103 -1.09 1.19 -0.07
CA GLY A 103 -2.41 1.10 -0.65
C GLY A 103 -3.19 2.40 -0.62
N ILE A 104 -3.06 3.26 -1.63
CA ILE A 104 -4.08 4.28 -1.88
C ILE A 104 -5.28 3.61 -2.53
N ARG A 105 -6.43 3.81 -1.93
CA ARG A 105 -7.71 3.24 -2.30
C ARG A 105 -8.46 4.12 -3.28
N ASN A 106 -9.12 3.51 -4.27
CA ASN A 106 -10.18 4.20 -5.03
C ASN A 106 -11.47 4.26 -4.20
N THR A 107 -11.94 5.47 -3.92
CA THR A 107 -13.15 5.74 -3.12
C THR A 107 -14.45 5.62 -3.91
N ARG A 108 -14.45 5.36 -5.21
CA ARG A 108 -15.66 5.15 -5.99
C ARG A 108 -15.99 3.69 -6.16
N ALA A 109 -16.98 3.29 -5.39
CA ALA A 109 -17.88 2.15 -5.62
C ALA A 109 -17.24 0.88 -6.19
N SER A 110 -16.77 0.04 -5.34
CA SER A 110 -16.98 -1.40 -5.39
C SER A 110 -16.18 -2.08 -4.27
N ARG A 111 -16.63 -3.25 -3.91
CA ARG A 111 -16.24 -4.05 -2.76
C ARG A 111 -14.77 -4.54 -2.72
N ALA A 112 -13.92 -4.09 -3.64
CA ALA A 112 -12.51 -4.40 -3.65
C ALA A 112 -11.75 -3.38 -2.79
N ARG A 113 -11.34 -3.80 -1.61
CA ARG A 113 -10.54 -3.01 -0.68
C ARG A 113 -9.07 -3.21 -1.02
N GLY A 114 -8.28 -2.13 -1.01
CA GLY A 114 -6.85 -2.21 -1.24
C GLY A 114 -6.14 -3.06 -0.19
N LEU A 115 -5.01 -3.63 -0.56
CA LEU A 115 -4.13 -4.37 0.33
C LEU A 115 -2.81 -3.62 0.49
N SER A 116 -2.22 -3.71 1.67
CA SER A 116 -0.91 -3.16 1.99
C SER A 116 -0.13 -4.15 2.86
N SER A 117 1.18 -4.12 2.76
CA SER A 117 2.04 -4.95 3.60
C SER A 117 2.88 -4.10 4.55
N CYS A 118 2.98 -4.51 5.79
CA CYS A 118 3.76 -3.86 6.83
C CYS A 118 4.78 -4.83 7.43
N ARG A 119 5.85 -4.30 8.01
CA ARG A 119 6.86 -5.08 8.74
C ARG A 119 6.74 -4.87 10.24
N ALA A 120 7.10 -5.89 11.02
CA ALA A 120 7.34 -5.75 12.44
C ALA A 120 8.39 -4.64 12.71
N GLY A 121 8.20 -3.87 13.76
CA GLY A 121 9.05 -2.73 14.10
C GLY A 121 8.76 -1.45 13.32
N CYS A 122 7.93 -1.47 12.28
CA CYS A 122 7.34 -0.29 11.72
C CYS A 122 6.29 0.30 12.67
N ARG A 123 5.98 1.60 12.51
CA ARG A 123 4.94 2.28 13.30
C ARG A 123 3.53 1.80 12.91
N CYS A 124 3.34 0.48 12.94
CA CYS A 124 2.02 -0.11 12.91
C CYS A 124 1.56 -0.25 14.36
N ALA A 125 0.43 0.33 14.68
CA ALA A 125 -0.20 0.26 15.99
C ALA A 125 -1.56 -0.41 15.86
N LYS A 126 -1.94 -1.18 16.89
CA LYS A 126 -3.33 -1.60 17.03
C LYS A 126 -4.18 -0.35 17.32
N ALA A 127 -5.29 -0.26 16.62
CA ALA A 127 -6.28 0.79 16.85
C ALA A 127 -7.17 0.45 18.05
#